data_064ed7bde69f997087221a914eedece8
#
_entry.id   064ed7bde69f997087221a914eedece8
#
_cell.length_a   1.000
_cell.length_b   1.000
_cell.length_c   1.000
_cell.angle_alpha   90.00
_cell.angle_beta   90.00
_cell.angle_gamma   90.00
#
_symmetry.space_group_name_H-M   'P 1'
#
loop_
_entity.id
_entity.type
_entity.pdbx_description
1 polymer ?
#
loop_
_entity_poly.entity_id
_entity_poly.type
_entity_poly.pdbx_seq_one_letter_code
_entity_poly.pdbx_strand_id
1 'polypeptide(L)'
;MKKRKTIAKLVNECAEILQRIVRIKASKNGYANCVTCGVNKPWQELQGGHFISRVKTAHKLLEENIHPQCGKCNGYLRGNMVAYTLYMEDMYGRDFVEELLATQNQTKKYSRPEIEDIKENLKKELKKLENEAFSV
;
A
#
# COMPACT_ATOMS: atom_id res chain seq x y z
N MET A 1 13.64 -22.41 -21.19
CA MET A 1 12.95 -22.61 -19.92
C MET A 1 12.76 -21.30 -19.19
N LYS A 2 11.52 -21.02 -18.79
CA LYS A 2 11.24 -19.82 -18.00
C LYS A 2 11.80 -20.01 -16.59
N LYS A 3 12.60 -19.05 -16.13
CA LYS A 3 13.04 -19.05 -14.74
C LYS A 3 11.85 -18.76 -13.82
N ARG A 4 11.79 -19.45 -12.71
CA ARG A 4 10.80 -19.15 -11.67
C ARG A 4 11.08 -17.77 -11.08
N LYS A 5 10.03 -17.04 -10.76
CA LYS A 5 10.16 -15.75 -10.07
C LYS A 5 10.74 -15.98 -8.68
N THR A 6 11.61 -15.07 -8.25
CA THR A 6 12.12 -15.12 -6.87
C THR A 6 11.02 -14.75 -5.88
N ILE A 7 11.17 -15.16 -4.63
CA ILE A 7 10.24 -14.77 -3.57
C ILE A 7 10.19 -13.25 -3.45
N ALA A 8 11.36 -12.58 -3.52
CA ALA A 8 11.41 -11.12 -3.46
C ALA A 8 10.59 -10.47 -4.58
N LYS A 9 10.66 -11.00 -5.79
CA LYS A 9 9.86 -10.50 -6.92
C LYS A 9 8.36 -10.71 -6.67
N LEU A 10 7.97 -11.86 -6.14
CA LEU A 10 6.58 -12.14 -5.80
C LEU A 10 6.07 -11.19 -4.72
N VAL A 11 6.89 -10.88 -3.71
CA VAL A 11 6.53 -9.89 -2.68
C VAL A 11 6.31 -8.51 -3.31
N ASN A 12 7.19 -8.09 -4.21
CA ASN A 12 7.05 -6.83 -4.92
C ASN A 12 5.76 -6.79 -5.75
N GLU A 13 5.43 -7.87 -6.42
CA GLU A 13 4.18 -7.97 -7.18
C GLU A 13 2.95 -7.88 -6.28
N CYS A 14 3.01 -8.51 -5.10
CA CYS A 14 1.95 -8.37 -4.09
C CYS A 14 1.80 -6.92 -3.64
N ALA A 15 2.90 -6.23 -3.40
CA ALA A 15 2.88 -4.82 -3.00
C ALA A 15 2.25 -3.94 -4.09
N GLU A 16 2.54 -4.21 -5.35
CA GLU A 16 1.94 -3.49 -6.48
C GLU A 16 0.42 -3.69 -6.55
N ILE A 17 -0.04 -4.92 -6.34
CA ILE A 17 -1.48 -5.22 -6.32
C ILE A 17 -2.13 -4.52 -5.12
N LEU A 18 -1.52 -4.62 -3.96
CA LEU A 18 -2.07 -4.07 -2.71
C LEU A 18 -2.19 -2.54 -2.77
N GLN A 19 -1.19 -1.84 -3.33
CA GLN A 19 -1.27 -0.39 -3.46
C GLN A 19 -2.39 0.05 -4.41
N ARG A 20 -2.71 -0.76 -5.40
CA ARG A 20 -3.84 -0.50 -6.29
C ARG A 20 -5.16 -0.70 -5.55
N ILE A 21 -5.28 -1.77 -4.78
CA ILE A 21 -6.44 -2.05 -3.93
C ILE A 21 -6.70 -0.87 -2.98
N VAL A 22 -5.66 -0.40 -2.31
CA VAL A 22 -5.76 0.71 -1.35
C VAL A 22 -6.29 1.99 -2.02
N ARG A 23 -5.80 2.31 -3.20
CA ARG A 23 -6.25 3.49 -3.94
C ARG A 23 -7.71 3.39 -4.35
N ILE A 24 -8.13 2.23 -4.83
CA ILE A 24 -9.53 2.00 -5.23
C ILE A 24 -10.44 2.08 -4.02
N LYS A 25 -10.07 1.43 -2.91
CA LYS A 25 -10.87 1.49 -1.67
C LYS A 25 -11.03 2.90 -1.13
N ALA A 26 -10.02 3.74 -1.29
CA ALA A 26 -10.06 5.13 -0.83
C ALA A 26 -10.86 6.03 -1.76
N SER A 27 -11.18 5.57 -2.97
CA SER A 27 -11.84 6.39 -3.98
C SER A 27 -13.35 6.52 -3.73
N LYS A 28 -13.87 7.67 -4.12
CA LYS A 28 -15.30 7.97 -4.17
C LYS A 28 -15.58 8.57 -5.55
N ASN A 29 -16.47 7.94 -6.30
CA ASN A 29 -16.78 8.38 -7.67
C ASN A 29 -15.52 8.50 -8.54
N GLY A 30 -14.56 7.60 -8.33
CA GLY A 30 -13.31 7.57 -9.11
C GLY A 30 -12.22 8.51 -8.61
N TYR A 31 -12.45 9.28 -7.56
CA TYR A 31 -11.50 10.27 -7.02
C TYR A 31 -11.11 9.93 -5.60
N ALA A 32 -9.88 10.24 -5.24
CA ALA A 32 -9.38 10.04 -3.89
C ALA A 32 -8.50 11.22 -3.47
N ASN A 33 -8.29 11.36 -2.18
CA ASN A 33 -7.41 12.40 -1.64
C ASN A 33 -6.04 11.85 -1.31
N CYS A 34 -5.00 12.65 -1.61
CA CYS A 34 -3.67 12.39 -1.05
C CYS A 34 -3.77 12.56 0.47
N VAL A 35 -3.39 11.53 1.23
CA VAL A 35 -3.55 11.56 2.69
C VAL A 35 -2.63 12.56 3.37
N THR A 36 -1.60 13.04 2.70
CA THR A 36 -0.60 13.93 3.30
C THR A 36 -0.74 15.40 2.88
N CYS A 37 -1.27 15.71 1.71
CA CYS A 37 -1.49 17.10 1.31
C CYS A 37 -2.95 17.42 0.99
N GLY A 38 -3.81 16.43 0.89
CA GLY A 38 -5.24 16.62 0.68
C GLY A 38 -5.67 16.84 -0.76
N VAL A 39 -4.76 16.88 -1.74
CA VAL A 39 -5.15 17.10 -3.12
C VAL A 39 -6.07 15.97 -3.59
N ASN A 40 -7.17 16.34 -4.25
CA ASN A 40 -8.13 15.37 -4.79
C ASN A 40 -7.83 15.12 -6.26
N LYS A 41 -7.67 13.85 -6.62
CA LYS A 41 -7.34 13.44 -7.99
C LYS A 41 -8.04 12.12 -8.33
N PRO A 42 -8.20 11.81 -9.63
CA PRO A 42 -8.56 10.44 -10.01
C PRO A 42 -7.61 9.45 -9.32
N TRP A 43 -8.14 8.37 -8.78
CA TRP A 43 -7.30 7.43 -8.03
C TRP A 43 -6.14 6.87 -8.86
N GLN A 44 -6.31 6.78 -10.19
CA GLN A 44 -5.25 6.30 -11.09
C GLN A 44 -4.04 7.23 -11.13
N GLU A 45 -4.24 8.52 -10.81
CA GLU A 45 -3.16 9.50 -10.80
C GLU A 45 -2.44 9.60 -9.45
N LEU A 46 -2.96 8.90 -8.44
CA LEU A 46 -2.31 8.81 -7.14
C LEU A 46 -1.39 7.58 -7.11
N GLN A 47 -0.54 7.53 -6.11
CA GLN A 47 0.38 6.42 -5.87
C GLN A 47 0.03 5.79 -4.53
N GLY A 48 0.45 4.55 -4.30
CA GLY A 48 0.33 3.91 -3.01
C GLY A 48 1.60 4.18 -2.21
N GLY A 49 1.53 5.13 -1.28
CA GLY A 49 2.68 5.49 -0.45
C GLY A 49 2.77 4.65 0.80
N HIS A 50 3.93 4.05 1.05
CA HIS A 50 4.18 3.29 2.28
C HIS A 50 4.60 4.23 3.41
N PHE A 51 3.97 4.12 4.58
CA PHE A 51 4.38 4.87 5.76
C PHE A 51 5.74 4.38 6.27
N ILE A 52 5.87 3.08 6.55
CA ILE A 52 7.17 2.45 6.74
C ILE A 52 7.66 2.04 5.35
N SER A 53 8.87 2.49 5.00
CA SER A 53 9.43 2.33 3.66
C SER A 53 9.26 0.90 3.11
N ARG A 54 8.86 0.79 1.84
CA ARG A 54 8.73 -0.49 1.14
C ARG A 54 10.05 -1.25 1.00
N VAL A 55 11.18 -0.61 1.25
CA VAL A 55 12.50 -1.26 1.26
C VAL A 55 12.58 -2.21 2.46
N LYS A 56 11.90 -1.89 3.55
CA LYS A 56 11.83 -2.73 4.75
C LYS A 56 10.73 -3.77 4.59
N THR A 57 10.98 -5.00 5.02
CA THR A 57 10.07 -6.12 4.75
C THR A 57 8.95 -6.26 5.78
N ALA A 58 9.15 -5.77 7.01
CA ALA A 58 8.22 -6.01 8.13
C ALA A 58 6.77 -5.67 7.79
N HIS A 59 6.53 -4.49 7.21
CA HIS A 59 5.17 -3.99 6.97
C HIS A 59 4.87 -3.72 5.50
N LYS A 60 5.67 -4.29 4.61
CA LYS A 60 5.55 -4.05 3.16
C LYS A 60 4.19 -4.47 2.60
N LEU A 61 3.63 -5.55 3.12
CA LEU A 61 2.32 -6.07 2.68
C LEU A 61 1.22 -5.86 3.72
N LEU A 62 1.42 -4.93 4.65
CA LEU A 62 0.39 -4.55 5.60
C LEU A 62 -0.46 -3.45 4.98
N GLU A 63 -1.74 -3.71 4.79
CA GLU A 63 -2.64 -2.75 4.12
C GLU A 63 -2.65 -1.39 4.81
N GLU A 64 -2.69 -1.37 6.15
CA GLU A 64 -2.72 -0.13 6.95
C GLU A 64 -1.43 0.70 6.82
N ASN A 65 -0.38 0.13 6.26
CA ASN A 65 0.88 0.83 6.02
C ASN A 65 0.92 1.55 4.66
N ILE A 66 -0.12 1.41 3.86
CA ILE A 66 -0.15 1.92 2.48
C ILE A 66 -1.38 2.79 2.29
N HIS A 67 -1.20 4.01 1.80
CA HIS A 67 -2.31 4.95 1.58
C HIS A 67 -2.08 5.75 0.30
N PRO A 68 -3.15 6.31 -0.28
CA PRO A 68 -2.99 7.14 -1.47
C PRO A 68 -2.16 8.40 -1.18
N GLN A 69 -1.16 8.64 -2.01
CA GLN A 69 -0.39 9.88 -1.98
C GLN A 69 -0.19 10.40 -3.41
N CYS A 70 -0.14 11.71 -3.57
CA CYS A 70 0.21 12.29 -4.86
C CYS A 70 1.70 12.08 -5.14
N GLY A 71 2.09 12.20 -6.41
CA GLY A 71 3.48 12.01 -6.79
C GLY A 71 4.45 12.95 -6.10
N LYS A 72 4.02 14.19 -5.82
CA LYS A 72 4.84 15.16 -5.10
C LYS A 72 5.14 14.70 -3.68
N CYS A 73 4.10 14.31 -2.93
CA CYS A 73 4.28 13.86 -1.54
C CYS A 73 5.07 12.56 -1.47
N ASN A 74 4.71 11.57 -2.29
CA ASN A 74 5.35 10.26 -2.26
C ASN A 74 6.78 10.28 -2.80
N GLY A 75 7.02 11.03 -3.87
CA GLY A 75 8.32 11.09 -4.53
C GLY A 75 9.18 12.25 -4.06
N TYR A 76 8.85 13.47 -4.50
CA TYR A 76 9.66 14.66 -4.25
C TYR A 76 9.85 14.94 -2.75
N LEU A 77 8.80 14.81 -1.96
CA LEU A 77 8.84 15.03 -0.51
C LEU A 77 9.18 13.74 0.27
N ARG A 78 9.57 12.69 -0.42
CA ARG A 78 10.00 11.41 0.19
C ARG A 78 9.00 10.86 1.20
N GLY A 79 7.72 10.92 0.87
CA GLY A 79 6.65 10.43 1.72
C GLY A 79 5.99 11.50 2.57
N ASN A 80 6.55 12.72 2.63
CA ASN A 80 6.01 13.81 3.45
C ASN A 80 5.73 13.32 4.87
N MET A 81 6.77 12.81 5.53
CA MET A 81 6.64 11.95 6.72
C MET A 81 6.02 12.63 7.94
N VAL A 82 6.20 13.94 8.14
CA VAL A 82 5.55 14.63 9.27
C VAL A 82 4.03 14.58 9.09
N ALA A 83 3.55 14.96 7.91
CA ALA A 83 2.13 14.93 7.59
C ALA A 83 1.60 13.50 7.61
N TYR A 84 2.39 12.54 7.12
CA TYR A 84 1.97 11.14 7.09
C TYR A 84 1.84 10.56 8.50
N THR A 85 2.77 10.89 9.39
CA THR A 85 2.71 10.45 10.79
C THR A 85 1.44 10.98 11.47
N LEU A 86 1.12 12.26 11.27
CA LEU A 86 -0.11 12.85 11.81
C LEU A 86 -1.36 12.16 11.26
N TYR A 87 -1.39 11.87 9.97
CA TYR A 87 -2.48 11.12 9.36
C TYR A 87 -2.64 9.74 9.99
N MET A 88 -1.54 9.01 10.15
CA MET A 88 -1.55 7.67 10.72
C MET A 88 -2.02 7.67 12.17
N GLU A 89 -1.56 8.63 12.96
CA GLU A 89 -2.00 8.76 14.36
C GLU A 89 -3.49 9.08 14.45
N ASP A 90 -3.99 9.95 13.59
CA ASP A 90 -5.40 10.30 13.52
C ASP A 90 -6.27 9.11 13.12
N MET A 91 -5.82 8.34 12.14
CA MET A 91 -6.58 7.21 11.58
C MET A 91 -6.55 5.98 12.48
N TYR A 92 -5.38 5.62 13.01
CA TYR A 92 -5.17 4.34 13.70
C TYR A 92 -4.80 4.47 15.16
N GLY A 93 -4.50 5.67 15.64
CA GLY A 93 -4.06 5.90 17.00
C GLY A 93 -2.55 5.84 17.14
N ARG A 94 -2.05 6.52 18.17
CA ARG A 94 -0.63 6.62 18.45
C ARG A 94 0.04 5.29 18.74
N ASP A 95 -0.64 4.42 19.49
CA ASP A 95 -0.08 3.11 19.87
C ASP A 95 0.21 2.25 18.65
N PHE A 96 -0.68 2.27 17.66
CA PHE A 96 -0.48 1.54 16.42
C PHE A 96 0.73 2.06 15.65
N VAL A 97 0.88 3.39 15.57
CA VAL A 97 2.02 4.02 14.89
C VAL A 97 3.33 3.69 15.60
N GLU A 98 3.34 3.76 16.93
CA GLU A 98 4.52 3.42 17.72
C GLU A 98 4.92 1.95 17.51
N GLU A 99 3.95 1.04 17.42
CA GLU A 99 4.21 -0.37 17.15
C GLU A 99 4.84 -0.57 15.77
N LEU A 100 4.32 0.11 14.76
CA LEU A 100 4.92 0.05 13.41
C LEU A 100 6.37 0.52 13.42
N LEU A 101 6.63 1.64 14.11
CA LEU A 101 7.97 2.21 14.18
C LEU A 101 8.91 1.30 14.99
N ALA A 102 8.42 0.71 16.09
CA ALA A 102 9.21 -0.18 16.92
C ALA A 102 9.61 -1.47 16.19
N THR A 103 8.77 -1.95 15.29
CA THR A 103 8.99 -3.21 14.58
C THR A 103 9.50 -3.04 13.14
N GLN A 104 9.75 -1.81 12.71
CA GLN A 104 10.09 -1.52 11.31
C GLN A 104 11.35 -2.21 10.79
N ASN A 105 12.28 -2.56 11.69
CA ASN A 105 13.53 -3.21 11.31
C ASN A 105 13.48 -4.73 11.38
N GLN A 106 12.35 -5.30 11.76
CA GLN A 106 12.17 -6.74 11.74
C GLN A 106 12.14 -7.24 10.30
N THR A 107 12.64 -8.44 10.07
CA THR A 107 12.60 -9.05 8.74
C THR A 107 11.41 -9.99 8.66
N LYS A 108 10.53 -9.76 7.68
CA LYS A 108 9.45 -10.68 7.37
C LYS A 108 9.87 -11.56 6.19
N LYS A 109 9.87 -12.86 6.41
CA LYS A 109 10.18 -13.84 5.37
C LYS A 109 8.91 -14.62 5.01
N TYR A 110 8.77 -14.93 3.73
CA TYR A 110 7.64 -15.70 3.21
C TYR A 110 8.18 -16.98 2.56
N SER A 111 7.48 -18.08 2.75
CA SER A 111 7.72 -19.27 1.93
C SER A 111 7.09 -19.02 0.55
N ARG A 112 7.52 -19.79 -0.46
CA ARG A 112 6.93 -19.68 -1.81
C ARG A 112 5.43 -19.97 -1.79
N PRO A 113 4.95 -21.05 -1.17
CA PRO A 113 3.51 -21.30 -1.10
C PRO A 113 2.73 -20.18 -0.43
N GLU A 114 3.26 -19.59 0.65
CA GLU A 114 2.62 -18.46 1.33
C GLU A 114 2.46 -17.26 0.42
N ILE A 115 3.55 -16.85 -0.24
CA ILE A 115 3.50 -15.62 -1.05
C ILE A 115 2.67 -15.81 -2.33
N GLU A 116 2.69 -17.00 -2.90
CA GLU A 116 1.85 -17.32 -4.05
C GLU A 116 0.36 -17.28 -3.67
N ASP A 117 0.02 -17.78 -2.49
CA ASP A 117 -1.34 -17.75 -1.98
C ASP A 117 -1.80 -16.32 -1.68
N ILE A 118 -0.95 -15.52 -1.04
CA ILE A 118 -1.22 -14.10 -0.81
C ILE A 118 -1.48 -13.38 -2.12
N LYS A 119 -0.64 -13.61 -3.12
CA LYS A 119 -0.79 -12.99 -4.44
C LYS A 119 -2.12 -13.35 -5.08
N GLU A 120 -2.50 -14.63 -5.03
CA GLU A 120 -3.75 -15.10 -5.60
C GLU A 120 -4.96 -14.43 -4.92
N ASN A 121 -4.94 -14.34 -3.59
CA ASN A 121 -6.00 -13.71 -2.83
C ASN A 121 -6.09 -12.20 -3.13
N LEU A 122 -4.95 -11.53 -3.25
CA LEU A 122 -4.93 -10.11 -3.62
C LEU A 122 -5.48 -9.87 -5.03
N LYS A 123 -5.14 -10.74 -5.98
CA LYS A 123 -5.68 -10.65 -7.33
C LYS A 123 -7.21 -10.79 -7.34
N LYS A 124 -7.74 -11.70 -6.56
CA LYS A 124 -9.20 -11.90 -6.45
C LYS A 124 -9.87 -10.67 -5.86
N GLU A 125 -9.30 -10.11 -4.81
CA GLU A 125 -9.82 -8.88 -4.19
C GLU A 125 -9.79 -7.71 -5.17
N LEU A 126 -8.67 -7.52 -5.86
CA LEU A 126 -8.54 -6.45 -6.86
C LEU A 126 -9.58 -6.59 -7.96
N LYS A 127 -9.75 -7.79 -8.49
CA LYS A 127 -10.74 -8.05 -9.54
C LYS A 127 -12.16 -7.72 -9.06
N LYS A 128 -12.50 -8.11 -7.83
CA LYS A 128 -13.79 -7.81 -7.23
C LYS A 128 -14.00 -6.30 -7.12
N LEU A 129 -13.01 -5.58 -6.62
CA LEU A 129 -13.08 -4.12 -6.48
C LEU A 129 -13.21 -3.42 -7.84
N GLU A 130 -12.46 -3.87 -8.83
CA GLU A 130 -12.56 -3.30 -10.18
C GLU A 130 -13.93 -3.53 -10.79
N ASN A 131 -14.52 -4.72 -10.61
CA ASN A 131 -15.85 -5.04 -11.08
C ASN A 131 -16.90 -4.17 -10.39
N GLU A 132 -16.80 -3.97 -9.08
CA GLU A 132 -17.70 -3.11 -8.32
C GLU A 132 -17.60 -1.65 -8.76
N ALA A 133 -16.39 -1.18 -9.02
CA ALA A 133 -16.15 0.20 -9.45
C ALA A 133 -16.77 0.50 -10.81
N PHE A 134 -16.92 -0.50 -11.69
CA PHE A 134 -17.48 -0.35 -13.02
C PHE A 134 -18.95 -0.78 -13.10
N SER A 135 -19.53 -1.35 -12.05
CA SER A 135 -20.95 -1.68 -12.01
C SER A 135 -21.73 -0.44 -11.53
N VAL A 136 -22.43 0.16 -12.45
CA VAL A 136 -23.28 1.31 -12.17
C VAL A 136 -24.65 0.82 -11.73
#